data_78c690aeb8598335725655b8ff3592e9
#
_entry.id   78c690aeb8598335725655b8ff3592e9
#
_cell.length_a   1.000
_cell.length_b   1.000
_cell.length_c   1.000
_cell.angle_alpha   90.00
_cell.angle_beta   90.00
_cell.angle_gamma   90.00
#
_symmetry.space_group_name_H-M   'P 1'
#
loop_
_entity.id
_entity.type
_entity.pdbx_description
1 polymer ?
#
loop_
_entity_poly.entity_id
_entity_poly.type
_entity_poly.pdbx_seq_one_letter_code
_entity_poly.pdbx_strand_id
1 'polypeptide(L)'
;MIAALSAAVVAAGVVMPAYAADGDPVPTPDPSPSAEPTATPTPDPMPNPDPTPSAEPTATPTPDPTPTPDPTPTPDPTPAPDPAPVPRPSWKRDAVGWWYDLDNGGFARGEVRQIDGVTYRFDGNGYMVTGWYGSTGSWEYYAASGAQVRGWSEIQGVWYYLDPETGVMRTGWQKIGASWYYLDASGAMATGWLSQGGVWYYLDASGAMVTGWSAVGGMWYYFRDSGEMVTGWVKVGATWYFLGGSGAMVSGWLNLSGTWYYLDASGAMVTGWSAVGGTWYYFRDSGEMVTGWLNQSGTWYFLGGSGAMVTGWLNLSGTWYYLGASGAMVTGTQWIGGERHWFYDSGAWWGAYPVASSGSGAASSSRTYRNCAEAWNAGAAPLHRGQAGYSADLDRDGDGVACEVRPY
;
A
#
# COMPACT_ATOMS: atom_id res chain seq x y z
N MET A 1 42.01 29.64 -4.04
CA MET A 1 40.96 29.98 -3.09
C MET A 1 39.68 29.33 -3.60
N ILE A 2 39.38 28.13 -3.14
CA ILE A 2 38.16 27.41 -3.48
C ILE A 2 37.17 27.70 -2.35
N ALA A 3 36.17 28.50 -2.65
CA ALA A 3 35.08 28.76 -1.73
C ALA A 3 34.23 27.48 -1.59
N ALA A 4 34.27 26.86 -0.43
CA ALA A 4 33.34 25.80 -0.08
C ALA A 4 31.95 26.43 0.09
N LEU A 5 31.06 26.23 -0.87
CA LEU A 5 29.61 26.43 -0.66
C LEU A 5 29.12 25.24 0.16
N SER A 6 29.01 25.42 1.48
CA SER A 6 28.17 24.57 2.32
C SER A 6 26.72 24.89 1.98
N ALA A 7 26.09 24.06 1.17
CA ALA A 7 24.65 24.05 1.03
C ALA A 7 24.08 23.42 2.32
N ALA A 8 23.59 24.26 3.22
CA ALA A 8 22.74 23.82 4.32
C ALA A 8 21.46 23.26 3.71
N VAL A 9 21.28 21.94 3.78
CA VAL A 9 19.99 21.29 3.54
C VAL A 9 19.10 21.67 4.72
N VAL A 10 18.33 22.75 4.56
CA VAL A 10 17.18 23.03 5.39
C VAL A 10 16.16 21.97 5.03
N ALA A 11 16.03 20.94 5.87
CA ALA A 11 14.88 20.10 5.88
C ALA A 11 13.69 21.00 6.29
N ALA A 12 13.05 21.61 5.30
CA ALA A 12 11.76 22.25 5.50
C ALA A 12 10.77 21.14 5.85
N GLY A 13 10.58 20.91 7.14
CA GLY A 13 9.45 20.18 7.67
C GLY A 13 8.21 20.97 7.28
N VAL A 14 7.61 20.61 6.16
CA VAL A 14 6.28 21.05 5.80
C VAL A 14 5.34 20.35 6.76
N VAL A 15 4.99 21.04 7.87
CA VAL A 15 3.86 20.71 8.71
C VAL A 15 2.63 20.95 7.82
N MET A 16 2.10 19.88 7.24
CA MET A 16 0.80 19.95 6.58
C MET A 16 -0.27 20.20 7.65
N PRO A 17 -1.19 21.15 7.45
CA PRO A 17 -2.28 21.35 8.37
C PRO A 17 -3.10 20.07 8.46
N ALA A 18 -3.29 19.58 9.69
CA ALA A 18 -4.28 18.56 9.99
C ALA A 18 -5.64 19.12 9.57
N TYR A 19 -6.28 18.50 8.59
CA TYR A 19 -7.68 18.76 8.28
C TYR A 19 -8.49 18.26 9.50
N ALA A 20 -8.92 19.19 10.34
CA ALA A 20 -9.90 18.92 11.36
C ALA A 20 -11.22 18.60 10.62
N ALA A 21 -11.69 17.37 10.74
CA ALA A 21 -13.07 17.05 10.45
C ALA A 21 -13.91 17.75 11.51
N ASP A 22 -14.82 18.61 11.07
CA ASP A 22 -15.80 19.28 11.92
C ASP A 22 -16.58 18.27 12.75
N GLY A 23 -16.72 18.62 14.03
CA GLY A 23 -17.13 17.79 15.10
C GLY A 23 -18.54 17.19 15.00
N ASP A 24 -18.56 15.87 15.08
CA ASP A 24 -19.58 15.09 15.77
C ASP A 24 -18.85 14.03 16.60
N PRO A 25 -19.34 13.66 17.81
CA PRO A 25 -18.60 12.82 18.73
C PRO A 25 -18.43 11.42 18.16
N VAL A 26 -17.19 11.12 17.75
CA VAL A 26 -16.75 9.77 17.43
C VAL A 26 -16.83 8.95 18.72
N PRO A 27 -17.53 7.80 18.76
CA PRO A 27 -17.44 6.89 19.89
C PRO A 27 -15.98 6.43 20.06
N THR A 28 -15.45 6.58 21.26
CA THR A 28 -14.11 6.11 21.64
C THR A 28 -13.98 4.62 21.38
N PRO A 29 -12.90 4.16 20.71
CA PRO A 29 -12.67 2.74 20.54
C PRO A 29 -12.26 2.11 21.87
N ASP A 30 -12.91 0.97 22.18
CA ASP A 30 -12.56 0.08 23.29
C ASP A 30 -11.13 -0.48 23.10
N PRO A 31 -10.37 -0.69 24.19
CA PRO A 31 -8.99 -1.14 24.06
C PRO A 31 -8.88 -2.54 23.46
N SER A 32 -8.10 -2.67 22.39
CA SER A 32 -7.72 -3.93 21.77
C SER A 32 -7.09 -4.91 22.75
N PRO A 33 -7.36 -6.20 22.63
CA PRO A 33 -6.63 -7.23 23.36
C PRO A 33 -5.18 -7.33 22.87
N SER A 34 -4.29 -7.45 23.84
CA SER A 34 -2.83 -7.64 23.67
C SER A 34 -2.53 -8.86 22.80
N ALA A 35 -1.75 -8.67 21.74
CA ALA A 35 -1.25 -9.75 20.92
C ALA A 35 -0.14 -10.53 21.67
N GLU A 36 -0.25 -11.85 21.70
CA GLU A 36 0.79 -12.78 22.13
C GLU A 36 2.01 -12.72 21.20
N PRO A 37 3.23 -12.91 21.70
CA PRO A 37 4.43 -12.86 20.86
C PRO A 37 4.55 -14.11 19.99
N THR A 38 4.55 -13.89 18.69
CA THR A 38 4.84 -14.95 17.69
C THR A 38 6.31 -15.34 17.76
N ALA A 39 6.57 -16.65 17.85
CA ALA A 39 7.88 -17.25 17.91
C ALA A 39 8.73 -16.91 16.68
N THR A 40 9.99 -16.54 16.94
CA THR A 40 11.04 -16.29 15.95
C THR A 40 11.39 -17.60 15.22
N PRO A 41 11.47 -17.64 13.89
CA PRO A 41 11.95 -18.83 13.18
C PRO A 41 13.45 -19.03 13.42
N THR A 42 13.82 -20.29 13.72
CA THR A 42 15.18 -20.79 13.86
C THR A 42 15.89 -20.71 12.50
N PRO A 43 17.14 -20.24 12.42
CA PRO A 43 17.88 -20.23 11.16
C PRO A 43 18.29 -21.66 10.74
N ASP A 44 18.21 -21.91 9.42
CA ASP A 44 18.65 -23.15 8.77
C ASP A 44 20.14 -23.43 9.01
N PRO A 45 20.54 -24.71 9.16
CA PRO A 45 21.94 -25.10 9.36
C PRO A 45 22.77 -24.86 8.09
N MET A 46 23.96 -24.27 8.28
CA MET A 46 24.96 -24.09 7.23
C MET A 46 25.38 -25.42 6.59
N PRO A 47 25.67 -25.44 5.30
CA PRO A 47 26.23 -26.65 4.65
C PRO A 47 27.66 -26.95 5.12
N ASN A 48 27.88 -28.23 5.33
CA ASN A 48 29.15 -28.82 5.77
C ASN A 48 30.25 -28.62 4.69
N PRO A 49 31.49 -28.27 5.05
CA PRO A 49 32.57 -28.13 4.08
C PRO A 49 32.98 -29.46 3.46
N ASP A 50 33.23 -29.42 2.16
CA ASP A 50 33.71 -30.55 1.32
C ASP A 50 35.03 -31.10 1.81
N PRO A 51 35.27 -32.43 1.70
CA PRO A 51 36.49 -33.04 2.16
C PRO A 51 37.69 -32.71 1.27
N THR A 52 38.79 -32.36 1.93
CA THR A 52 40.10 -32.11 1.34
C THR A 52 40.60 -33.36 0.57
N PRO A 53 41.11 -33.20 -0.64
CA PRO A 53 41.71 -34.35 -1.38
C PRO A 53 42.99 -34.85 -0.71
N SER A 54 43.03 -36.16 -0.55
CA SER A 54 44.16 -36.94 -0.02
C SER A 54 45.35 -36.90 -1.00
N ALA A 55 46.52 -36.59 -0.47
CA ALA A 55 47.77 -36.61 -1.24
C ALA A 55 48.18 -38.04 -1.65
N GLU A 56 48.49 -38.19 -2.93
CA GLU A 56 49.07 -39.38 -3.52
C GLU A 56 50.57 -39.51 -3.14
N PRO A 57 51.12 -40.73 -2.91
CA PRO A 57 52.51 -40.89 -2.51
C PRO A 57 53.46 -40.67 -3.68
N THR A 58 54.44 -39.81 -3.48
CA THR A 58 55.53 -39.53 -4.41
C THR A 58 56.48 -40.72 -4.49
N ALA A 59 56.69 -41.26 -5.71
CA ALA A 59 57.68 -42.28 -6.01
C ALA A 59 59.10 -41.70 -5.94
N THR A 60 59.99 -42.44 -5.27
CA THR A 60 61.43 -42.14 -5.14
C THR A 60 62.18 -42.36 -6.48
N PRO A 61 62.92 -41.35 -6.99
CA PRO A 61 63.70 -41.55 -8.25
C PRO A 61 64.93 -42.39 -8.02
N THR A 62 65.15 -43.27 -8.98
CA THR A 62 66.36 -44.09 -9.12
C THR A 62 67.57 -43.22 -9.52
N PRO A 63 68.78 -43.40 -8.98
CA PRO A 63 69.96 -42.62 -9.32
C PRO A 63 70.45 -42.87 -10.77
N ASP A 64 70.70 -41.81 -11.49
CA ASP A 64 71.19 -41.75 -12.83
C ASP A 64 72.74 -42.05 -12.91
N PRO A 65 73.25 -42.69 -13.95
CA PRO A 65 74.61 -42.97 -14.05
C PRO A 65 75.51 -41.77 -14.26
N THR A 66 76.70 -41.80 -13.65
CA THR A 66 77.73 -40.74 -13.65
C THR A 66 78.13 -40.37 -15.11
N PRO A 67 78.11 -39.09 -15.48
CA PRO A 67 78.48 -38.66 -16.81
C PRO A 67 79.98 -38.64 -17.00
N THR A 68 80.38 -39.06 -18.20
CA THR A 68 81.77 -38.97 -18.71
C THR A 68 82.17 -37.49 -18.86
N PRO A 69 83.44 -37.14 -18.55
CA PRO A 69 83.85 -35.72 -18.67
C PRO A 69 83.91 -35.27 -20.15
N ASP A 70 83.21 -34.16 -20.40
CA ASP A 70 83.14 -33.50 -21.71
C ASP A 70 84.42 -32.73 -22.01
N PRO A 71 84.82 -32.57 -23.27
CA PRO A 71 86.00 -31.81 -23.64
C PRO A 71 85.84 -30.33 -23.32
N THR A 72 86.93 -29.71 -22.83
CA THR A 72 87.06 -28.29 -22.48
C THR A 72 86.52 -27.38 -23.58
N PRO A 73 85.53 -26.48 -23.29
CA PRO A 73 84.97 -25.58 -24.30
C PRO A 73 85.92 -24.50 -24.66
N THR A 74 86.03 -24.23 -25.99
CA THR A 74 86.66 -23.07 -26.53
C THR A 74 86.04 -21.81 -25.98
N PRO A 75 86.79 -20.73 -25.61
CA PRO A 75 86.19 -19.53 -25.07
C PRO A 75 85.26 -18.88 -26.11
N ASP A 76 83.96 -18.72 -25.67
CA ASP A 76 82.95 -18.05 -26.45
C ASP A 76 83.28 -16.57 -26.66
N PRO A 77 83.02 -15.96 -27.84
CA PRO A 77 83.25 -14.59 -28.05
C PRO A 77 82.46 -13.73 -27.08
N THR A 78 83.11 -12.77 -26.45
CA THR A 78 82.49 -11.81 -25.51
C THR A 78 81.18 -11.28 -26.10
N PRO A 79 80.00 -11.44 -25.37
CA PRO A 79 78.75 -10.96 -25.89
C PRO A 79 78.81 -9.43 -26.11
N ALA A 80 78.28 -8.99 -27.23
CA ALA A 80 78.12 -7.57 -27.51
C ALA A 80 77.33 -6.94 -26.35
N PRO A 81 77.68 -5.71 -25.94
CA PRO A 81 76.94 -4.99 -24.91
C PRO A 81 75.47 -4.97 -25.29
N ASP A 82 74.58 -5.38 -24.31
CA ASP A 82 73.15 -5.33 -24.47
C ASP A 82 72.71 -3.96 -24.98
N PRO A 83 71.86 -3.84 -25.99
CA PRO A 83 71.35 -2.54 -26.44
C PRO A 83 70.74 -1.80 -25.26
N ALA A 84 71.10 -0.54 -25.10
CA ALA A 84 70.57 0.27 -24.03
C ALA A 84 69.04 0.15 -23.96
N PRO A 85 68.42 -0.04 -22.75
CA PRO A 85 67.01 -0.27 -22.61
C PRO A 85 66.27 0.84 -23.32
N VAL A 86 65.40 0.47 -24.27
CA VAL A 86 64.52 1.43 -24.96
C VAL A 86 63.68 2.10 -23.91
N PRO A 87 63.64 3.42 -23.81
CA PRO A 87 62.79 4.12 -22.87
C PRO A 87 61.36 3.64 -23.05
N ARG A 88 60.70 3.28 -21.97
CA ARG A 88 59.28 2.90 -21.98
C ARG A 88 58.46 3.94 -21.21
N PRO A 89 57.22 4.27 -21.65
CA PRO A 89 56.37 5.13 -20.92
C PRO A 89 56.25 4.68 -19.47
N SER A 90 56.29 5.61 -18.53
CA SER A 90 56.33 5.23 -17.10
C SER A 90 55.79 6.34 -16.20
N TRP A 91 55.22 5.92 -15.08
CA TRP A 91 54.78 6.81 -14.03
C TRP A 91 55.99 7.44 -13.31
N LYS A 92 55.91 8.74 -13.11
CA LYS A 92 56.87 9.53 -12.35
C LYS A 92 56.15 10.31 -11.26
N ARG A 93 56.88 10.65 -10.22
CA ARG A 93 56.37 11.46 -9.10
C ARG A 93 57.44 12.48 -8.68
N ASP A 94 56.95 13.70 -8.39
CA ASP A 94 57.75 14.75 -7.77
C ASP A 94 57.08 15.30 -6.51
N ALA A 95 57.48 16.46 -6.02
CA ALA A 95 56.93 17.12 -4.84
C ALA A 95 55.50 17.62 -5.05
N VAL A 96 55.03 17.81 -6.30
CA VAL A 96 53.71 18.32 -6.65
C VAL A 96 52.73 17.15 -6.82
N GLY A 97 53.12 16.09 -7.57
CA GLY A 97 52.23 15.00 -7.84
C GLY A 97 52.77 13.93 -8.74
N TRP A 98 51.89 13.06 -9.21
CA TRP A 98 52.15 12.04 -10.21
C TRP A 98 51.98 12.60 -11.61
N TRP A 99 52.85 12.19 -12.56
CA TRP A 99 52.75 12.50 -13.96
C TRP A 99 53.23 11.31 -14.81
N TYR A 100 52.91 11.28 -16.12
CA TYR A 100 53.20 10.14 -16.97
C TYR A 100 54.14 10.55 -18.11
N ASP A 101 55.33 9.97 -18.11
CA ASP A 101 56.38 10.12 -19.12
C ASP A 101 56.04 9.30 -20.37
N LEU A 102 56.11 9.89 -21.55
CA LEU A 102 55.71 9.30 -22.84
C LEU A 102 56.85 8.66 -23.62
N ASP A 103 58.07 8.54 -23.08
CA ASP A 103 59.29 8.00 -23.71
C ASP A 103 59.83 8.77 -24.92
N ASN A 104 59.09 9.76 -25.40
CA ASN A 104 59.46 10.60 -26.53
C ASN A 104 60.02 11.97 -26.10
N GLY A 105 60.37 12.12 -24.83
CA GLY A 105 60.78 13.37 -24.21
C GLY A 105 59.65 14.31 -23.84
N GLY A 106 58.38 13.85 -23.95
CA GLY A 106 57.16 14.52 -23.52
C GLY A 106 56.47 13.83 -22.36
N PHE A 107 55.42 14.43 -21.86
CA PHE A 107 54.57 13.89 -20.80
C PHE A 107 53.07 14.17 -21.08
N ALA A 108 52.20 13.34 -20.54
CA ALA A 108 50.76 13.52 -20.67
C ALA A 108 50.30 14.81 -20.00
N ARG A 109 49.52 15.68 -20.68
CA ARG A 109 49.01 16.95 -20.13
C ARG A 109 47.75 17.42 -20.83
N GLY A 110 46.81 17.95 -20.06
CA GLY A 110 45.56 18.49 -20.59
C GLY A 110 44.67 17.44 -21.29
N GLU A 111 44.91 16.16 -21.04
CA GLU A 111 44.26 15.05 -21.74
C GLU A 111 43.74 13.96 -20.81
N VAL A 112 42.85 13.16 -21.35
CA VAL A 112 42.44 11.85 -20.76
C VAL A 112 43.23 10.76 -21.49
N ARG A 113 43.81 9.84 -20.74
CA ARG A 113 44.62 8.75 -21.30
C ARG A 113 44.28 7.42 -20.62
N GLN A 114 44.19 6.36 -21.41
CA GLN A 114 44.12 5.02 -20.92
C GLN A 114 45.52 4.44 -20.77
N ILE A 115 45.86 3.99 -19.57
CA ILE A 115 47.16 3.37 -19.23
C ILE A 115 46.84 2.05 -18.54
N ASP A 116 47.33 0.94 -19.09
CA ASP A 116 47.09 -0.42 -18.61
C ASP A 116 45.59 -0.76 -18.36
N GLY A 117 44.72 -0.27 -19.27
CA GLY A 117 43.29 -0.47 -19.21
C GLY A 117 42.52 0.46 -18.26
N VAL A 118 43.22 1.33 -17.51
CA VAL A 118 42.67 2.31 -16.58
C VAL A 118 42.69 3.70 -17.17
N THR A 119 41.62 4.44 -17.03
CA THR A 119 41.50 5.83 -17.53
C THR A 119 41.99 6.81 -16.48
N TYR A 120 42.92 7.68 -16.87
CA TYR A 120 43.48 8.77 -16.07
C TYR A 120 43.27 10.10 -16.77
N ARG A 121 43.26 11.18 -16.00
CA ARG A 121 43.26 12.55 -16.51
C ARG A 121 44.50 13.28 -16.00
N PHE A 122 45.10 14.05 -16.90
CA PHE A 122 46.22 14.92 -16.58
C PHE A 122 45.79 16.39 -16.79
N ASP A 123 46.14 17.24 -15.83
CA ASP A 123 45.85 18.68 -15.91
C ASP A 123 46.71 19.39 -16.95
N GLY A 124 46.50 20.71 -17.12
CA GLY A 124 47.26 21.51 -18.07
C GLY A 124 48.75 21.59 -17.76
N ASN A 125 49.15 21.27 -16.53
CA ASN A 125 50.58 21.24 -16.09
C ASN A 125 51.15 19.82 -16.22
N GLY A 126 50.35 18.82 -16.53
CA GLY A 126 50.73 17.42 -16.69
C GLY A 126 50.60 16.55 -15.44
N TYR A 127 50.06 17.07 -14.37
CA TYR A 127 49.84 16.27 -13.15
C TYR A 127 48.54 15.47 -13.21
N MET A 128 48.63 14.24 -12.69
CA MET A 128 47.50 13.34 -12.58
C MET A 128 46.41 13.94 -11.67
N VAL A 129 45.19 14.03 -12.20
CA VAL A 129 44.03 14.55 -11.47
C VAL A 129 43.51 13.52 -10.48
N THR A 130 43.09 13.97 -9.28
CA THR A 130 42.35 13.20 -8.27
C THR A 130 41.19 14.03 -7.74
N GLY A 131 40.12 13.37 -7.25
CA GLY A 131 38.91 14.04 -6.79
C GLY A 131 37.99 14.49 -7.93
N TRP A 132 37.10 15.43 -7.65
CA TRP A 132 36.19 15.99 -8.63
C TRP A 132 36.89 16.87 -9.63
N TYR A 133 36.61 16.64 -10.92
CA TYR A 133 37.14 17.42 -12.05
C TYR A 133 36.04 17.71 -13.07
N GLY A 134 35.95 18.92 -13.53
CA GLY A 134 34.95 19.30 -14.54
C GLY A 134 34.36 20.68 -14.29
N SER A 135 33.24 20.93 -14.96
CA SER A 135 32.45 22.15 -14.85
C SER A 135 30.94 21.78 -14.91
N THR A 136 30.07 22.76 -14.77
CA THR A 136 28.62 22.57 -14.77
C THR A 136 28.15 21.64 -15.90
N GLY A 137 27.54 20.53 -15.53
CA GLY A 137 26.97 19.52 -16.44
C GLY A 137 27.96 18.46 -16.95
N SER A 138 29.24 18.54 -16.59
CA SER A 138 30.26 17.57 -17.02
C SER A 138 31.29 17.31 -15.93
N TRP A 139 30.81 16.84 -14.76
CA TRP A 139 31.66 16.46 -13.65
C TRP A 139 32.09 15.00 -13.76
N GLU A 140 33.35 14.72 -13.50
CA GLU A 140 33.96 13.40 -13.40
C GLU A 140 34.64 13.27 -12.03
N TYR A 141 34.84 12.05 -11.57
CA TYR A 141 35.58 11.81 -10.33
C TYR A 141 36.72 10.83 -10.56
N TYR A 142 37.87 11.19 -10.01
CA TYR A 142 39.09 10.41 -10.06
C TYR A 142 39.48 9.97 -8.64
N ALA A 143 39.65 8.67 -8.44
CA ALA A 143 40.06 8.13 -7.15
C ALA A 143 41.45 8.68 -6.71
N ALA A 144 41.83 8.43 -5.45
CA ALA A 144 43.18 8.81 -4.97
C ALA A 144 44.32 8.15 -5.77
N SER A 145 44.03 7.01 -6.44
CA SER A 145 44.95 6.37 -7.40
C SER A 145 45.03 7.07 -8.74
N GLY A 146 44.20 8.11 -9.00
CA GLY A 146 44.05 8.75 -10.30
C GLY A 146 43.10 8.04 -11.27
N ALA A 147 42.63 6.85 -10.94
CA ALA A 147 41.71 6.11 -11.79
C ALA A 147 40.33 6.79 -11.89
N GLN A 148 39.80 6.97 -13.11
CA GLN A 148 38.46 7.47 -13.33
C GLN A 148 37.43 6.51 -12.71
N VAL A 149 36.52 7.04 -11.88
CA VAL A 149 35.47 6.28 -11.25
C VAL A 149 34.25 6.21 -12.18
N ARG A 150 33.58 5.06 -12.22
CA ARG A 150 32.42 4.81 -13.08
C ARG A 150 31.39 3.97 -12.35
N GLY A 151 30.12 4.08 -12.74
CA GLY A 151 29.01 3.40 -12.09
C GLY A 151 28.65 4.02 -10.75
N TRP A 152 27.98 3.25 -9.89
CA TRP A 152 27.66 3.66 -8.54
C TRP A 152 28.92 3.81 -7.68
N SER A 153 29.03 4.93 -6.98
CA SER A 153 30.19 5.21 -6.13
C SER A 153 29.80 6.08 -4.94
N GLU A 154 30.21 5.61 -3.76
CA GLU A 154 30.09 6.39 -2.53
C GLU A 154 31.33 7.29 -2.38
N ILE A 155 31.11 8.59 -2.37
CA ILE A 155 32.16 9.59 -2.26
C ILE A 155 31.86 10.45 -1.04
N GLN A 156 32.69 10.36 -0.02
CA GLN A 156 32.53 11.07 1.26
C GLN A 156 31.14 10.86 1.93
N GLY A 157 30.63 9.63 1.85
CA GLY A 157 29.34 9.26 2.48
C GLY A 157 28.11 9.63 1.63
N VAL A 158 28.29 10.09 0.41
CA VAL A 158 27.23 10.41 -0.54
C VAL A 158 27.34 9.53 -1.78
N TRP A 159 26.23 8.94 -2.21
CA TRP A 159 26.18 8.11 -3.41
C TRP A 159 25.99 8.97 -4.66
N TYR A 160 26.79 8.67 -5.67
CA TYR A 160 26.74 9.27 -7.02
C TYR A 160 26.68 8.17 -8.08
N TYR A 161 26.16 8.50 -9.23
CA TYR A 161 26.24 7.62 -10.39
C TYR A 161 27.05 8.29 -11.51
N LEU A 162 28.22 7.73 -11.79
CA LEU A 162 29.10 8.13 -12.87
C LEU A 162 28.79 7.23 -14.08
N ASP A 163 28.50 7.82 -15.21
CA ASP A 163 28.17 7.09 -16.43
C ASP A 163 29.21 6.01 -16.74
N PRO A 164 28.81 4.75 -16.97
CA PRO A 164 29.73 3.63 -17.15
C PRO A 164 30.66 3.78 -18.39
N GLU A 165 30.18 4.51 -19.41
CA GLU A 165 30.94 4.68 -20.66
C GLU A 165 31.86 5.91 -20.62
N THR A 166 31.33 7.02 -20.13
CA THR A 166 32.02 8.31 -20.18
C THR A 166 32.68 8.71 -18.86
N GLY A 167 32.21 8.19 -17.72
CA GLY A 167 32.61 8.63 -16.38
C GLY A 167 31.98 9.94 -15.93
N VAL A 168 31.09 10.52 -16.73
CA VAL A 168 30.41 11.79 -16.38
C VAL A 168 29.31 11.54 -15.35
N MET A 169 29.28 12.36 -14.30
CA MET A 169 28.28 12.33 -13.25
C MET A 169 26.87 12.56 -13.80
N ARG A 170 25.93 11.70 -13.47
CA ARG A 170 24.52 11.81 -13.85
C ARG A 170 23.74 12.63 -12.84
N THR A 171 22.67 13.30 -13.30
CA THR A 171 21.70 14.05 -12.50
C THR A 171 20.28 13.76 -12.98
N GLY A 172 19.27 14.09 -12.18
CA GLY A 172 17.87 13.83 -12.49
C GLY A 172 17.51 12.35 -12.42
N TRP A 173 16.39 11.99 -13.04
CA TRP A 173 15.91 10.60 -13.07
C TRP A 173 16.81 9.73 -13.94
N GLN A 174 17.29 8.62 -13.37
CA GLN A 174 18.12 7.62 -14.05
C GLN A 174 17.53 6.23 -13.88
N LYS A 175 17.34 5.52 -14.98
CA LYS A 175 16.97 4.09 -14.95
C LYS A 175 18.26 3.27 -14.98
N ILE A 176 18.56 2.60 -13.87
CA ILE A 176 19.78 1.80 -13.74
C ILE A 176 19.37 0.38 -13.40
N GLY A 177 19.63 -0.53 -14.33
CA GLY A 177 19.08 -1.89 -14.26
C GLY A 177 17.53 -1.88 -14.36
N ALA A 178 16.86 -2.47 -13.40
CA ALA A 178 15.40 -2.53 -13.35
C ALA A 178 14.76 -1.35 -12.59
N SER A 179 15.55 -0.59 -11.82
CA SER A 179 15.03 0.44 -10.90
C SER A 179 15.31 1.86 -11.41
N TRP A 180 14.44 2.79 -11.01
CA TRP A 180 14.64 4.21 -11.19
C TRP A 180 15.26 4.81 -9.94
N TYR A 181 16.18 5.76 -10.14
CA TYR A 181 16.85 6.54 -9.10
C TYR A 181 16.76 8.02 -9.44
N TYR A 182 16.84 8.86 -8.45
CA TYR A 182 16.92 10.31 -8.65
C TYR A 182 18.22 10.83 -8.06
N LEU A 183 19.03 11.47 -8.92
CA LEU A 183 20.24 12.19 -8.55
C LEU A 183 19.89 13.68 -8.56
N ASP A 184 20.14 14.39 -7.50
CA ASP A 184 19.85 15.83 -7.43
C ASP A 184 20.77 16.67 -8.35
N ALA A 185 20.63 17.98 -8.31
CA ALA A 185 21.44 18.88 -9.15
C ALA A 185 22.95 18.82 -8.81
N SER A 186 23.31 18.34 -7.62
CA SER A 186 24.70 18.11 -7.23
C SER A 186 25.21 16.71 -7.61
N GLY A 187 24.34 15.86 -8.18
CA GLY A 187 24.59 14.46 -8.48
C GLY A 187 24.37 13.51 -7.30
N ALA A 188 24.03 14.02 -6.14
CA ALA A 188 23.78 13.20 -4.96
C ALA A 188 22.50 12.36 -5.11
N MET A 189 22.57 11.06 -4.78
CA MET A 189 21.41 10.15 -4.80
C MET A 189 20.41 10.55 -3.74
N ALA A 190 19.17 10.77 -4.15
CA ALA A 190 18.07 11.05 -3.26
C ALA A 190 17.53 9.77 -2.60
N THR A 191 17.06 9.88 -1.36
CA THR A 191 16.31 8.84 -0.62
C THR A 191 15.14 9.49 0.09
N GLY A 192 14.11 8.70 0.44
CA GLY A 192 12.92 9.20 1.11
C GLY A 192 11.95 9.92 0.16
N TRP A 193 11.17 10.86 0.70
CA TRP A 193 10.17 11.59 -0.06
C TRP A 193 10.78 12.61 -1.01
N LEU A 194 10.36 12.55 -2.27
CA LEU A 194 10.78 13.44 -3.35
C LEU A 194 9.56 14.08 -4.00
N SER A 195 9.55 15.42 -4.06
CA SER A 195 8.56 16.16 -4.84
C SER A 195 9.17 16.71 -6.12
N GLN A 196 8.56 16.37 -7.26
CA GLN A 196 8.98 16.89 -8.57
C GLN A 196 7.76 17.44 -9.31
N GLY A 197 7.74 18.73 -9.55
CA GLY A 197 6.63 19.39 -10.27
C GLY A 197 5.28 19.27 -9.56
N GLY A 198 5.25 19.13 -8.23
CA GLY A 198 4.03 18.93 -7.45
C GLY A 198 3.58 17.47 -7.35
N VAL A 199 4.28 16.54 -7.96
CA VAL A 199 4.06 15.10 -7.85
C VAL A 199 5.03 14.51 -6.81
N TRP A 200 4.51 13.64 -5.94
CA TRP A 200 5.29 12.99 -4.91
C TRP A 200 5.74 11.59 -5.33
N TYR A 201 6.97 11.27 -5.03
CA TYR A 201 7.64 9.98 -5.19
C TYR A 201 8.25 9.56 -3.86
N TYR A 202 8.56 8.29 -3.72
CA TYR A 202 9.33 7.78 -2.60
C TYR A 202 10.48 6.91 -3.10
N LEU A 203 11.69 7.26 -2.67
CA LEU A 203 12.91 6.50 -2.92
C LEU A 203 13.24 5.75 -1.62
N ASP A 204 13.44 4.46 -1.69
CA ASP A 204 13.78 3.66 -0.51
C ASP A 204 15.21 3.98 0.01
N ALA A 205 15.65 3.27 1.05
CA ALA A 205 16.98 3.48 1.61
C ALA A 205 18.12 3.16 0.64
N SER A 206 17.87 2.39 -0.40
CA SER A 206 18.82 2.11 -1.49
C SER A 206 18.81 3.17 -2.59
N GLY A 207 17.90 4.15 -2.50
CA GLY A 207 17.64 5.15 -3.53
C GLY A 207 16.72 4.67 -4.65
N ALA A 208 16.25 3.41 -4.61
CA ALA A 208 15.36 2.89 -5.64
C ALA A 208 13.93 3.47 -5.49
N MET A 209 13.35 3.90 -6.61
CA MET A 209 11.97 4.39 -6.66
C MET A 209 10.98 3.29 -6.34
N VAL A 210 10.10 3.56 -5.39
CA VAL A 210 9.06 2.63 -4.94
C VAL A 210 7.84 2.69 -5.85
N THR A 211 7.24 1.51 -6.12
CA THR A 211 5.98 1.37 -6.87
C THR A 211 5.06 0.40 -6.12
N GLY A 212 3.74 0.47 -6.40
CA GLY A 212 2.74 -0.35 -5.73
C GLY A 212 2.52 0.05 -4.27
N TRP A 213 2.04 -0.89 -3.45
CA TRP A 213 1.83 -0.66 -2.03
C TRP A 213 3.14 -0.62 -1.25
N SER A 214 3.30 0.41 -0.42
CA SER A 214 4.48 0.54 0.45
C SER A 214 4.13 1.16 1.80
N ALA A 215 4.72 0.61 2.86
CA ALA A 215 4.60 1.17 4.20
C ALA A 215 5.75 2.16 4.46
N VAL A 216 5.41 3.41 4.69
CA VAL A 216 6.37 4.48 4.98
C VAL A 216 5.99 5.14 6.30
N GLY A 217 6.88 5.08 7.29
CA GLY A 217 6.62 5.67 8.60
C GLY A 217 5.41 5.06 9.33
N GLY A 218 5.10 3.77 9.08
CA GLY A 218 3.97 3.07 9.69
C GLY A 218 2.63 3.31 8.99
N MET A 219 2.59 4.10 7.92
CA MET A 219 1.40 4.33 7.11
C MET A 219 1.55 3.69 5.74
N TRP A 220 0.44 3.18 5.17
CA TRP A 220 0.42 2.62 3.83
C TRP A 220 0.16 3.69 2.80
N TYR A 221 0.93 3.61 1.69
CA TYR A 221 0.81 4.46 0.50
C TYR A 221 0.72 3.59 -0.73
N TYR A 222 0.16 4.11 -1.80
CA TYR A 222 0.16 3.45 -3.09
C TYR A 222 0.83 4.34 -4.15
N PHE A 223 1.79 3.76 -4.85
CA PHE A 223 2.52 4.42 -5.93
C PHE A 223 2.18 3.72 -7.26
N ARG A 224 1.95 4.49 -8.31
CA ARG A 224 1.76 3.95 -9.65
C ARG A 224 3.03 3.26 -10.13
N ASP A 225 2.95 2.52 -11.24
CA ASP A 225 4.13 1.94 -11.89
C ASP A 225 5.12 3.02 -12.37
N SER A 226 4.64 4.24 -12.62
CA SER A 226 5.46 5.44 -12.89
C SER A 226 6.12 6.04 -11.64
N GLY A 227 5.85 5.51 -10.44
CA GLY A 227 6.37 5.97 -9.15
C GLY A 227 5.57 7.08 -8.49
N GLU A 228 4.54 7.61 -9.13
CA GLU A 228 3.73 8.71 -8.61
C GLU A 228 2.86 8.26 -7.43
N MET A 229 2.92 8.98 -6.31
CA MET A 229 2.03 8.76 -5.17
C MET A 229 0.58 9.04 -5.56
N VAL A 230 -0.33 8.13 -5.22
CA VAL A 230 -1.76 8.27 -5.48
C VAL A 230 -2.44 8.94 -4.28
N THR A 231 -3.43 9.78 -4.58
CA THR A 231 -4.39 10.34 -3.61
C THR A 231 -5.82 10.10 -4.11
N GLY A 232 -6.81 10.09 -3.21
CA GLY A 232 -8.20 9.81 -3.56
C GLY A 232 -8.46 8.33 -3.78
N TRP A 233 -9.53 8.03 -4.52
CA TRP A 233 -9.93 6.66 -4.82
C TRP A 233 -8.98 5.99 -5.81
N VAL A 234 -8.57 4.75 -5.49
CA VAL A 234 -7.78 3.89 -6.37
C VAL A 234 -8.31 2.46 -6.34
N LYS A 235 -8.37 1.83 -7.50
CA LYS A 235 -8.71 0.42 -7.63
C LYS A 235 -7.45 -0.39 -7.88
N VAL A 236 -7.15 -1.31 -6.97
CA VAL A 236 -6.01 -2.21 -7.09
C VAL A 236 -6.54 -3.65 -7.17
N GLY A 237 -6.36 -4.28 -8.31
CA GLY A 237 -7.04 -5.53 -8.63
C GLY A 237 -8.56 -5.33 -8.70
N ALA A 238 -9.31 -6.08 -7.90
CA ALA A 238 -10.78 -5.96 -7.81
C ALA A 238 -11.25 -5.01 -6.69
N THR A 239 -10.35 -4.53 -5.83
CA THR A 239 -10.67 -3.84 -4.58
C THR A 239 -10.43 -2.33 -4.70
N TRP A 240 -11.35 -1.54 -4.17
CA TRP A 240 -11.21 -0.10 -4.04
C TRP A 240 -10.59 0.28 -2.69
N TYR A 241 -9.71 1.29 -2.72
CA TYR A 241 -9.05 1.90 -1.57
C TYR A 241 -9.16 3.42 -1.66
N PHE A 242 -9.03 4.10 -0.53
CA PHE A 242 -8.97 5.56 -0.50
C PHE A 242 -7.67 6.03 0.16
N LEU A 243 -6.90 6.85 -0.57
CA LEU A 243 -5.71 7.51 -0.09
C LEU A 243 -6.07 8.95 0.23
N GLY A 244 -5.81 9.39 1.47
CA GLY A 244 -6.08 10.76 1.89
C GLY A 244 -5.27 11.80 1.09
N GLY A 245 -5.47 13.06 1.36
CA GLY A 245 -4.74 14.16 0.70
C GLY A 245 -3.23 14.10 0.92
N SER A 246 -2.78 13.46 2.01
CA SER A 246 -1.36 13.18 2.27
C SER A 246 -0.82 11.95 1.53
N GLY A 247 -1.66 11.21 0.82
CA GLY A 247 -1.35 9.92 0.21
C GLY A 247 -1.45 8.72 1.16
N ALA A 248 -1.64 8.93 2.46
CA ALA A 248 -1.81 7.83 3.41
C ALA A 248 -3.14 7.11 3.21
N MET A 249 -3.13 5.78 3.25
CA MET A 249 -4.33 4.94 3.16
C MET A 249 -5.27 5.19 4.33
N VAL A 250 -6.54 5.39 4.03
CA VAL A 250 -7.60 5.57 5.02
C VAL A 250 -8.22 4.22 5.37
N SER A 251 -8.55 4.00 6.64
CA SER A 251 -9.36 2.89 7.13
C SER A 251 -10.45 3.41 8.07
N GLY A 252 -11.52 2.65 8.28
CA GLY A 252 -12.66 3.07 9.07
C GLY A 252 -13.66 3.90 8.28
N TRP A 253 -14.44 4.74 8.99
CA TRP A 253 -15.45 5.59 8.40
C TRP A 253 -14.85 6.76 7.62
N LEU A 254 -15.34 6.96 6.40
CA LEU A 254 -14.93 8.03 5.50
C LEU A 254 -16.16 8.81 5.03
N ASN A 255 -16.17 10.11 5.29
CA ASN A 255 -17.17 11.01 4.74
C ASN A 255 -16.59 11.84 3.60
N LEU A 256 -17.21 11.77 2.43
CA LEU A 256 -16.85 12.60 1.28
C LEU A 256 -18.07 13.42 0.86
N SER A 257 -18.06 14.69 1.20
CA SER A 257 -19.12 15.65 0.83
C SER A 257 -20.53 15.17 1.22
N GLY A 258 -20.65 14.60 2.43
CA GLY A 258 -21.92 14.11 2.97
C GLY A 258 -22.26 12.66 2.64
N THR A 259 -21.48 12.00 1.79
CA THR A 259 -21.62 10.57 1.50
C THR A 259 -20.67 9.76 2.36
N TRP A 260 -21.21 8.78 3.09
CA TRP A 260 -20.43 7.92 3.97
C TRP A 260 -20.00 6.62 3.27
N TYR A 261 -18.77 6.24 3.52
CA TYR A 261 -18.13 4.99 3.11
C TYR A 261 -17.50 4.32 4.33
N TYR A 262 -17.23 3.05 4.24
CA TYR A 262 -16.44 2.33 5.24
C TYR A 262 -15.32 1.54 4.57
N LEU A 263 -14.10 1.79 5.03
CA LEU A 263 -12.90 1.05 4.62
C LEU A 263 -12.56 0.11 5.79
N ASP A 264 -12.39 -1.17 5.52
CA ASP A 264 -12.02 -2.12 6.57
C ASP A 264 -10.59 -1.88 7.11
N ALA A 265 -10.13 -2.72 8.04
CA ALA A 265 -8.80 -2.58 8.62
C ALA A 265 -7.66 -2.74 7.58
N SER A 266 -7.92 -3.39 6.46
CA SER A 266 -6.97 -3.49 5.34
C SER A 266 -7.02 -2.29 4.40
N GLY A 267 -7.92 -1.33 4.65
CA GLY A 267 -8.22 -0.20 3.77
C GLY A 267 -9.15 -0.53 2.60
N ALA A 268 -9.65 -1.76 2.52
CA ALA A 268 -10.55 -2.18 1.45
C ALA A 268 -11.96 -1.59 1.63
N MET A 269 -12.52 -0.99 0.57
CA MET A 269 -13.87 -0.46 0.57
C MET A 269 -14.90 -1.57 0.75
N VAL A 270 -15.76 -1.41 1.74
CA VAL A 270 -16.83 -2.37 2.06
C VAL A 270 -18.04 -2.13 1.18
N THR A 271 -18.70 -3.21 0.74
CA THR A 271 -19.96 -3.22 -0.01
C THR A 271 -20.91 -4.27 0.57
N GLY A 272 -22.21 -4.11 0.32
CA GLY A 272 -23.24 -5.02 0.83
C GLY A 272 -23.48 -4.86 2.32
N TRP A 273 -24.06 -5.91 2.96
CA TRP A 273 -24.26 -5.93 4.41
C TRP A 273 -22.96 -6.11 5.17
N SER A 274 -22.72 -5.25 6.15
CA SER A 274 -21.53 -5.34 7.00
C SER A 274 -21.83 -4.94 8.43
N ALA A 275 -21.26 -5.68 9.39
CA ALA A 275 -21.30 -5.35 10.81
C ALA A 275 -20.07 -4.53 11.20
N VAL A 276 -20.30 -3.28 11.59
CA VAL A 276 -19.24 -2.38 12.04
C VAL A 276 -19.49 -2.04 13.52
N GLY A 277 -18.56 -2.43 14.38
CA GLY A 277 -18.73 -2.23 15.83
C GLY A 277 -19.97 -2.93 16.41
N GLY A 278 -20.37 -4.07 15.85
CA GLY A 278 -21.56 -4.81 16.28
C GLY A 278 -22.89 -4.28 15.73
N THR A 279 -22.88 -3.21 14.95
CA THR A 279 -24.05 -2.63 14.30
C THR A 279 -24.05 -2.95 12.82
N TRP A 280 -25.21 -3.37 12.26
CA TRP A 280 -25.34 -3.67 10.85
C TRP A 280 -25.61 -2.42 10.04
N TYR A 281 -24.89 -2.33 8.89
CA TYR A 281 -25.02 -1.30 7.85
C TYR A 281 -25.13 -1.96 6.49
N TYR A 282 -25.63 -1.22 5.52
CA TYR A 282 -25.61 -1.65 4.13
C TYR A 282 -24.92 -0.62 3.25
N PHE A 283 -24.00 -1.09 2.43
CA PHE A 283 -23.25 -0.27 1.47
C PHE A 283 -23.59 -0.71 0.05
N ARG A 284 -23.83 0.22 -0.85
CA ARG A 284 -24.05 -0.08 -2.27
C ARG A 284 -22.80 -0.70 -2.87
N ASP A 285 -22.90 -1.22 -4.11
CA ASP A 285 -21.74 -1.70 -4.86
C ASP A 285 -20.73 -0.58 -5.15
N SER A 286 -21.20 0.69 -5.18
CA SER A 286 -20.37 1.89 -5.25
C SER A 286 -19.69 2.27 -3.93
N GLY A 287 -19.97 1.54 -2.83
CA GLY A 287 -19.42 1.75 -1.49
C GLY A 287 -20.22 2.74 -0.63
N GLU A 288 -21.23 3.41 -1.16
CA GLU A 288 -22.02 4.41 -0.44
C GLU A 288 -22.90 3.77 0.63
N MET A 289 -22.85 4.28 1.85
CA MET A 289 -23.74 3.87 2.93
C MET A 289 -25.20 4.23 2.61
N VAL A 290 -26.10 3.28 2.79
CA VAL A 290 -27.54 3.47 2.58
C VAL A 290 -28.21 3.95 3.87
N THR A 291 -29.15 4.87 3.72
CA THR A 291 -30.09 5.30 4.78
C THR A 291 -31.52 5.18 4.27
N GLY A 292 -32.50 5.06 5.18
CA GLY A 292 -33.91 4.92 4.81
C GLY A 292 -34.26 3.46 4.43
N TRP A 293 -35.34 3.31 3.64
CA TRP A 293 -35.84 2.01 3.21
C TRP A 293 -34.92 1.37 2.17
N LEU A 294 -34.60 0.09 2.38
CA LEU A 294 -33.80 -0.75 1.50
C LEU A 294 -34.57 -2.03 1.17
N ASN A 295 -34.78 -2.31 -0.10
CA ASN A 295 -35.28 -3.60 -0.57
C ASN A 295 -34.12 -4.49 -1.04
N GLN A 296 -34.02 -5.69 -0.46
CA GLN A 296 -33.07 -6.70 -0.87
C GLN A 296 -33.82 -7.99 -1.22
N SER A 297 -33.90 -8.28 -2.51
CA SER A 297 -34.55 -9.49 -3.03
C SER A 297 -35.98 -9.70 -2.47
N GLY A 298 -36.77 -8.61 -2.40
CA GLY A 298 -38.15 -8.64 -1.92
C GLY A 298 -38.32 -8.45 -0.40
N THR A 299 -37.22 -8.47 0.37
CA THR A 299 -37.24 -8.17 1.80
C THR A 299 -36.89 -6.72 2.06
N TRP A 300 -37.76 -6.04 2.82
CA TRP A 300 -37.52 -4.65 3.19
C TRP A 300 -36.79 -4.52 4.52
N TYR A 301 -35.85 -3.61 4.58
CA TYR A 301 -35.09 -3.21 5.76
C TYR A 301 -35.15 -1.69 5.91
N PHE A 302 -34.89 -1.18 7.10
CA PHE A 302 -34.76 0.26 7.32
C PHE A 302 -33.43 0.58 7.99
N LEU A 303 -32.67 1.46 7.34
CA LEU A 303 -31.41 2.02 7.85
C LEU A 303 -31.72 3.40 8.40
N GLY A 304 -31.43 3.66 9.69
CA GLY A 304 -31.62 4.96 10.31
C GLY A 304 -30.82 6.08 9.64
N GLY A 305 -30.97 7.30 10.11
CA GLY A 305 -30.20 8.45 9.60
C GLY A 305 -28.68 8.29 9.77
N SER A 306 -28.24 7.53 10.74
CA SER A 306 -26.84 7.13 10.93
C SER A 306 -26.38 5.96 10.04
N GLY A 307 -27.26 5.39 9.23
CA GLY A 307 -27.02 4.17 8.45
C GLY A 307 -27.18 2.87 9.22
N ALA A 308 -27.37 2.93 10.55
CA ALA A 308 -27.57 1.74 11.37
C ALA A 308 -28.88 1.02 11.03
N MET A 309 -28.83 -0.30 10.85
CA MET A 309 -30.03 -1.12 10.65
C MET A 309 -30.94 -1.06 11.88
N VAL A 310 -32.20 -0.72 11.66
CA VAL A 310 -33.21 -0.64 12.71
C VAL A 310 -33.85 -2.02 12.95
N THR A 311 -34.08 -2.34 14.21
CA THR A 311 -34.86 -3.50 14.64
C THR A 311 -35.94 -3.06 15.64
N GLY A 312 -37.01 -3.81 15.77
CA GLY A 312 -38.13 -3.48 16.65
C GLY A 312 -39.10 -2.46 16.02
N TRP A 313 -39.80 -1.72 16.87
CA TRP A 313 -40.82 -0.75 16.46
C TRP A 313 -40.20 0.51 15.86
N LEU A 314 -40.69 0.92 14.69
CA LEU A 314 -40.27 2.10 13.96
C LEU A 314 -41.48 2.96 13.64
N ASN A 315 -41.47 4.23 14.05
CA ASN A 315 -42.45 5.23 13.64
C ASN A 315 -41.89 6.17 12.57
N LEU A 316 -42.54 6.22 11.42
CA LEU A 316 -42.19 7.15 10.34
C LEU A 316 -43.43 8.02 10.05
N SER A 317 -43.34 9.28 10.45
CA SER A 317 -44.39 10.29 10.21
C SER A 317 -45.81 9.82 10.64
N GLY A 318 -45.89 9.14 11.80
CA GLY A 318 -47.15 8.66 12.35
C GLY A 318 -47.53 7.23 11.93
N THR A 319 -46.85 6.64 10.95
CA THR A 319 -47.07 5.24 10.57
C THR A 319 -46.07 4.34 11.30
N TRP A 320 -46.57 3.30 11.98
CA TRP A 320 -45.76 2.34 12.69
C TRP A 320 -45.40 1.14 11.80
N TYR A 321 -44.19 0.67 11.93
CA TYR A 321 -43.64 -0.54 11.32
C TYR A 321 -42.96 -1.38 12.38
N TYR A 322 -42.72 -2.66 12.11
CA TYR A 322 -41.92 -3.51 12.97
C TYR A 322 -40.84 -4.22 12.13
N LEU A 323 -39.61 -4.09 12.55
CA LEU A 323 -38.45 -4.76 11.93
C LEU A 323 -38.07 -5.91 12.88
N GLY A 324 -38.05 -7.13 12.38
CA GLY A 324 -37.67 -8.31 13.16
C GLY A 324 -36.22 -8.22 13.68
N ALA A 325 -35.79 -9.21 14.46
CA ALA A 325 -34.42 -9.28 14.97
C ALA A 325 -33.36 -9.34 13.84
N SER A 326 -33.73 -9.83 12.66
CA SER A 326 -32.89 -9.81 11.45
C SER A 326 -32.88 -8.47 10.72
N GLY A 327 -33.65 -7.49 11.18
CA GLY A 327 -33.90 -6.22 10.49
C GLY A 327 -34.97 -6.29 9.40
N ALA A 328 -35.48 -7.48 9.06
CA ALA A 328 -36.51 -7.64 8.03
C ALA A 328 -37.86 -7.04 8.51
N MET A 329 -38.46 -6.21 7.65
CA MET A 329 -39.80 -5.67 7.88
C MET A 329 -40.83 -6.79 7.89
N VAL A 330 -41.68 -6.81 8.87
CA VAL A 330 -42.75 -7.82 8.98
C VAL A 330 -44.02 -7.35 8.28
N THR A 331 -44.78 -8.33 7.78
CA THR A 331 -46.13 -8.17 7.20
C THR A 331 -47.06 -9.24 7.76
N GLY A 332 -48.36 -9.09 7.56
CA GLY A 332 -49.36 -10.05 8.03
C GLY A 332 -49.46 -10.11 9.54
N THR A 333 -49.79 -11.29 10.09
CA THR A 333 -49.98 -11.49 11.54
C THR A 333 -48.66 -11.87 12.21
N GLN A 334 -48.30 -11.15 13.26
CA GLN A 334 -47.06 -11.36 14.02
C GLN A 334 -47.33 -11.40 15.54
N TRP A 335 -46.54 -12.21 16.26
CA TRP A 335 -46.54 -12.21 17.74
C TRP A 335 -45.37 -11.36 18.24
N ILE A 336 -45.68 -10.25 18.91
CA ILE A 336 -44.67 -9.28 19.40
C ILE A 336 -45.00 -8.99 20.87
N GLY A 337 -44.03 -9.23 21.76
CA GLY A 337 -44.23 -8.98 23.20
C GLY A 337 -45.34 -9.81 23.87
N GLY A 338 -45.73 -10.92 23.27
CA GLY A 338 -46.84 -11.77 23.78
C GLY A 338 -48.22 -11.33 23.27
N GLU A 339 -48.29 -10.33 22.42
CA GLU A 339 -49.52 -9.85 21.80
C GLU A 339 -49.49 -10.14 20.29
N ARG A 340 -50.67 -10.35 19.71
CA ARG A 340 -50.84 -10.58 18.28
C ARG A 340 -51.10 -9.25 17.57
N HIS A 341 -50.20 -8.89 16.64
CA HIS A 341 -50.27 -7.67 15.82
C HIS A 341 -50.54 -8.04 14.37
N TRP A 342 -51.20 -7.15 13.65
CA TRP A 342 -51.39 -7.30 12.21
C TRP A 342 -50.77 -6.11 11.45
N PHE A 343 -50.11 -6.42 10.31
CA PHE A 343 -49.44 -5.47 9.44
C PHE A 343 -49.96 -5.66 8.01
N TYR A 344 -50.14 -4.55 7.29
CA TYR A 344 -50.43 -4.56 5.87
C TYR A 344 -49.22 -5.11 5.08
N ASP A 345 -49.42 -5.45 3.77
CA ASP A 345 -48.34 -5.86 2.88
C ASP A 345 -47.29 -4.74 2.71
N SER A 346 -47.69 -3.48 2.89
CA SER A 346 -46.80 -2.32 2.97
C SER A 346 -45.92 -2.28 4.23
N GLY A 347 -46.16 -3.20 5.21
CA GLY A 347 -45.50 -3.23 6.50
C GLY A 347 -46.11 -2.27 7.53
N ALA A 348 -47.07 -1.44 7.14
CA ALA A 348 -47.71 -0.52 8.08
C ALA A 348 -48.51 -1.29 9.12
N TRP A 349 -48.33 -0.96 10.40
CA TRP A 349 -49.06 -1.55 11.51
C TRP A 349 -50.52 -1.14 11.51
N TRP A 350 -51.41 -2.11 11.55
CA TRP A 350 -52.84 -1.87 11.63
C TRP A 350 -53.30 -1.79 13.08
N GLY A 351 -52.81 -2.67 13.99
CA GLY A 351 -53.23 -2.73 15.39
C GLY A 351 -52.83 -4.01 16.11
N ALA A 352 -52.97 -4.00 17.42
CA ALA A 352 -52.87 -5.21 18.24
C ALA A 352 -54.24 -5.83 18.42
N TYR A 353 -54.30 -7.16 18.35
CA TYR A 353 -55.51 -7.87 18.78
C TYR A 353 -55.48 -8.01 20.29
N PRO A 354 -56.54 -7.60 21.02
CA PRO A 354 -56.60 -7.90 22.42
C PRO A 354 -56.57 -9.42 22.58
N VAL A 355 -55.63 -9.93 23.37
CA VAL A 355 -55.66 -11.32 23.84
C VAL A 355 -56.94 -11.42 24.66
N ALA A 356 -57.88 -12.20 24.19
CA ALA A 356 -59.00 -12.55 25.10
C ALA A 356 -58.34 -13.14 26.35
N SER A 357 -58.35 -12.37 27.45
CA SER A 357 -57.98 -12.90 28.76
C SER A 357 -58.77 -14.18 28.94
N SER A 358 -58.07 -15.30 29.16
CA SER A 358 -58.71 -16.57 29.59
C SER A 358 -59.32 -16.42 31.02
N GLY A 359 -60.21 -15.44 31.15
CA GLY A 359 -61.13 -15.33 32.27
C GLY A 359 -62.31 -16.20 31.93
N SER A 360 -62.40 -17.30 32.62
CA SER A 360 -63.59 -18.14 32.68
C SER A 360 -64.81 -17.28 32.97
N GLY A 361 -65.54 -16.94 31.93
CA GLY A 361 -66.80 -16.20 32.04
C GLY A 361 -67.60 -16.33 30.75
N ALA A 362 -68.37 -17.36 30.65
CA ALA A 362 -69.32 -17.59 29.58
C ALA A 362 -70.27 -16.42 29.37
N ALA A 363 -70.19 -15.83 28.16
CA ALA A 363 -71.39 -15.33 27.49
C ALA A 363 -71.04 -15.27 25.98
N SER A 364 -71.25 -16.36 25.29
CA SER A 364 -71.43 -16.42 23.87
C SER A 364 -72.72 -15.68 23.52
N SER A 365 -72.64 -14.35 23.41
CA SER A 365 -73.57 -13.60 22.60
C SER A 365 -73.05 -13.65 21.14
N SER A 366 -73.76 -14.42 20.32
CA SER A 366 -73.59 -14.43 18.87
C SER A 366 -73.90 -13.05 18.31
N ARG A 367 -72.94 -12.16 18.33
CA ARG A 367 -73.05 -10.91 17.59
C ARG A 367 -72.86 -11.26 16.10
N THR A 368 -73.90 -11.13 15.32
CA THR A 368 -73.87 -11.18 13.87
C THR A 368 -73.93 -9.74 13.38
N TYR A 369 -73.06 -9.41 12.44
CA TYR A 369 -73.06 -8.12 11.77
C TYR A 369 -73.67 -8.26 10.37
N ARG A 370 -74.54 -7.29 10.00
CA ARG A 370 -75.30 -7.31 8.75
C ARG A 370 -74.39 -6.90 7.55
N ASN A 371 -73.35 -6.14 7.82
CA ASN A 371 -72.38 -5.68 6.83
C ASN A 371 -71.12 -5.24 7.51
N CYS A 372 -70.06 -5.02 6.73
CA CYS A 372 -68.75 -4.58 7.21
C CYS A 372 -68.79 -3.20 7.89
N ALA A 373 -69.67 -2.29 7.49
CA ALA A 373 -69.81 -1.00 8.16
C ALA A 373 -70.26 -1.14 9.61
N GLU A 374 -71.19 -2.06 9.89
CA GLU A 374 -71.66 -2.37 11.24
C GLU A 374 -70.57 -2.98 12.11
N ALA A 375 -69.78 -3.91 11.54
CA ALA A 375 -68.62 -4.52 12.20
C ALA A 375 -67.55 -3.46 12.54
N TRP A 376 -67.25 -2.56 11.60
CA TRP A 376 -66.33 -1.47 11.81
C TRP A 376 -66.79 -0.46 12.85
N ASN A 377 -68.06 -0.06 12.82
CA ASN A 377 -68.64 0.86 13.80
C ASN A 377 -68.69 0.27 15.21
N ALA A 378 -68.77 -1.06 15.30
CA ALA A 378 -68.70 -1.80 16.55
C ALA A 378 -67.24 -2.03 17.03
N GLY A 379 -66.23 -1.62 16.27
CA GLY A 379 -64.84 -1.89 16.58
C GLY A 379 -64.46 -3.37 16.48
N ALA A 380 -65.23 -4.17 15.74
CA ALA A 380 -65.03 -5.62 15.63
C ALA A 380 -64.34 -6.08 14.35
N ALA A 381 -64.36 -5.28 13.31
CA ALA A 381 -63.69 -5.60 12.04
C ALA A 381 -62.18 -5.28 12.09
N PRO A 382 -61.37 -6.05 11.37
CA PRO A 382 -61.69 -7.22 10.55
C PRO A 382 -62.03 -8.44 11.40
N LEU A 383 -62.88 -9.35 10.82
CA LEU A 383 -63.36 -10.55 11.51
C LEU A 383 -62.73 -11.79 10.86
N HIS A 384 -62.06 -12.63 11.64
CA HIS A 384 -61.45 -13.85 11.15
C HIS A 384 -62.38 -15.09 11.29
N ARG A 385 -62.18 -16.05 10.39
CA ARG A 385 -62.93 -17.34 10.43
C ARG A 385 -62.81 -18.00 11.80
N GLY A 386 -63.94 -18.29 12.41
CA GLY A 386 -64.02 -18.82 13.78
C GLY A 386 -64.14 -17.78 14.88
N GLN A 387 -64.08 -16.50 14.57
CA GLN A 387 -64.32 -15.39 15.49
C GLN A 387 -65.84 -15.08 15.61
N ALA A 388 -66.30 -14.70 16.81
CA ALA A 388 -67.67 -14.27 16.98
C ALA A 388 -68.00 -13.06 16.09
N GLY A 389 -69.02 -13.21 15.24
CA GLY A 389 -69.39 -12.19 14.26
C GLY A 389 -68.86 -12.42 12.84
N TYR A 390 -67.96 -13.35 12.63
CA TYR A 390 -67.52 -13.73 11.28
C TYR A 390 -68.66 -14.47 10.57
N SER A 391 -68.91 -14.09 9.33
CA SER A 391 -69.72 -14.87 8.41
C SER A 391 -69.07 -14.87 7.03
N ALA A 392 -69.25 -15.94 6.27
CA ALA A 392 -68.73 -16.04 4.89
C ALA A 392 -69.34 -14.97 3.96
N ASP A 393 -70.50 -14.42 4.29
CA ASP A 393 -71.14 -13.36 3.52
C ASP A 393 -70.40 -11.99 3.67
N LEU A 394 -69.63 -11.85 4.74
CA LEU A 394 -68.80 -10.66 5.00
C LEU A 394 -67.35 -10.82 4.47
N ASP A 395 -66.95 -12.07 4.18
CA ASP A 395 -65.64 -12.45 3.62
C ASP A 395 -65.80 -12.64 2.11
N ARG A 396 -65.60 -11.53 1.35
CA ARG A 396 -65.94 -11.48 -0.08
C ARG A 396 -65.00 -12.33 -0.94
N ASP A 397 -63.73 -12.42 -0.61
CA ASP A 397 -62.68 -13.13 -1.37
C ASP A 397 -62.42 -14.55 -0.79
N GLY A 398 -63.00 -14.86 0.35
CA GLY A 398 -62.99 -16.22 0.92
C GLY A 398 -61.67 -16.58 1.60
N ASP A 399 -60.82 -15.64 1.87
CA ASP A 399 -59.49 -15.86 2.44
C ASP A 399 -59.50 -16.15 3.95
N GLY A 400 -60.69 -16.01 4.60
CA GLY A 400 -60.88 -16.23 6.01
C GLY A 400 -60.84 -14.96 6.87
N VAL A 401 -60.78 -13.80 6.24
CA VAL A 401 -60.80 -12.49 6.90
C VAL A 401 -61.93 -11.65 6.32
N ALA A 402 -62.98 -11.40 7.08
CA ALA A 402 -64.10 -10.61 6.65
C ALA A 402 -63.90 -9.11 7.05
N CYS A 403 -64.36 -8.22 6.20
CA CYS A 403 -64.34 -6.76 6.46
C CYS A 403 -62.96 -6.14 6.62
N GLU A 404 -62.01 -6.53 5.81
CA GLU A 404 -60.63 -6.06 5.84
C GLU A 404 -60.54 -4.56 5.54
N VAL A 405 -61.38 -4.04 4.66
CA VAL A 405 -61.40 -2.63 4.27
C VAL A 405 -62.57 -1.93 4.92
N ARG A 406 -62.31 -0.79 5.55
CA ARG A 406 -63.36 0.05 6.13
C ARG A 406 -64.20 0.66 5.02
N PRO A 407 -65.51 0.38 4.95
CA PRO A 407 -66.37 1.08 3.99
C PRO A 407 -66.44 2.57 4.33
N TYR A 408 -66.32 3.42 3.32
CA TYR A 408 -66.43 4.86 3.42
C TYR A 408 -67.79 5.30 3.86
#